data_59c298133e3b8aa67b90a2eedc9e6a56
#
_entry.id   59c298133e3b8aa67b90a2eedc9e6a56
#
_cell.length_a   1.000
_cell.length_b   1.000
_cell.length_c   1.000
_cell.angle_alpha   90.00
_cell.angle_beta   90.00
_cell.angle_gamma   90.00
#
_symmetry.space_group_name_H-M   'P 1'
#
loop_
_entity.id
_entity.type
_entity.pdbx_description
1 polymer ?
#
loop_
_entity_poly.entity_id
_entity_poly.type
_entity_poly.pdbx_seq_one_letter_code
_entity_poly.pdbx_strand_id
1 'polypeptide(L)'
;MSSLENKNIIVTGASGGIGNAIIKKLSEAGANILASGTRIEKLEELKKNFEGIKILKFDISQSDKIEEFIENATGELGGSLDGIINNAGITQDNLAIRMSLDEWQKVININLTSTFLMSKFAIKKMLKNKSGKIVNITSVVGHTGNLGQANYTASKAGIVAMSKSLATEYAKKNININCISPGFIKTAMTDKIDDKFKEVIISKIPSAR
;
A
#
# COMPACT_ATOMS: atom_id res chain seq x y z
N MET A 1 -1.14 -21.49 9.97
CA MET A 1 -0.89 -20.05 9.75
C MET A 1 -0.59 -19.42 11.09
N SER A 2 0.32 -18.45 11.16
CA SER A 2 0.51 -17.67 12.39
C SER A 2 -0.77 -16.88 12.68
N SER A 3 -1.27 -16.96 13.91
CA SER A 3 -2.43 -16.18 14.36
C SER A 3 -2.06 -14.69 14.43
N LEU A 4 -2.97 -13.82 13.97
CA LEU A 4 -2.89 -12.38 14.14
C LEU A 4 -3.98 -11.86 15.10
N GLU A 5 -4.50 -12.74 15.94
CA GLU A 5 -5.48 -12.39 16.96
C GLU A 5 -5.01 -11.19 17.79
N ASN A 6 -5.92 -10.26 18.00
CA ASN A 6 -5.67 -9.01 18.74
C ASN A 6 -4.61 -8.09 18.09
N LYS A 7 -4.25 -8.29 16.81
CA LYS A 7 -3.35 -7.40 16.09
C LYS A 7 -4.14 -6.33 15.33
N ASN A 8 -3.87 -5.09 15.63
CA ASN A 8 -4.50 -3.91 15.06
C ASN A 8 -3.74 -3.48 13.79
N ILE A 9 -4.38 -3.62 12.63
CA ILE A 9 -3.72 -3.42 11.33
C ILE A 9 -4.52 -2.45 10.45
N ILE A 10 -3.85 -1.42 9.93
CA ILE A 10 -4.39 -0.51 8.94
C ILE A 10 -3.99 -1.00 7.54
N VAL A 11 -4.93 -1.00 6.59
CA VAL A 11 -4.68 -1.31 5.17
C VAL A 11 -5.17 -0.17 4.31
N THR A 12 -4.27 0.49 3.58
CA THR A 12 -4.62 1.54 2.62
C THR A 12 -4.87 0.94 1.22
N GLY A 13 -5.72 1.59 0.41
CA GLY A 13 -6.10 1.05 -0.89
C GLY A 13 -6.84 -0.29 -0.80
N ALA A 14 -7.54 -0.52 0.29
CA ALA A 14 -8.19 -1.78 0.65
C ALA A 14 -9.21 -2.26 -0.39
N SER A 15 -9.87 -1.34 -1.09
CA SER A 15 -10.88 -1.65 -2.13
C SER A 15 -10.31 -2.05 -3.50
N GLY A 16 -8.99 -2.06 -3.68
CA GLY A 16 -8.32 -2.58 -4.88
C GLY A 16 -8.17 -4.11 -4.85
N GLY A 17 -7.81 -4.73 -5.99
CA GLY A 17 -7.70 -6.19 -6.06
C GLY A 17 -6.71 -6.78 -5.06
N ILE A 18 -5.48 -6.21 -4.98
CA ILE A 18 -4.46 -6.62 -4.01
C ILE A 18 -4.94 -6.30 -2.58
N GLY A 19 -5.49 -5.09 -2.35
CA GLY A 19 -5.99 -4.68 -1.04
C GLY A 19 -7.08 -5.63 -0.51
N ASN A 20 -8.03 -6.02 -1.36
CA ASN A 20 -9.09 -6.97 -0.99
C ASN A 20 -8.52 -8.34 -0.58
N ALA A 21 -7.56 -8.86 -1.37
CA ALA A 21 -6.89 -10.12 -1.05
C ALA A 21 -6.11 -10.06 0.28
N ILE A 22 -5.50 -8.90 0.57
CA ILE A 22 -4.83 -8.65 1.86
C ILE A 22 -5.85 -8.65 3.00
N ILE A 23 -6.97 -7.91 2.88
CA ILE A 23 -8.03 -7.89 3.88
C ILE A 23 -8.53 -9.31 4.17
N LYS A 24 -8.82 -10.08 3.12
CA LYS A 24 -9.24 -11.48 3.26
C LYS A 24 -8.26 -12.28 4.10
N LYS A 25 -6.97 -12.23 3.77
CA LYS A 25 -5.92 -13.00 4.48
C LYS A 25 -5.71 -12.55 5.92
N LEU A 26 -5.79 -11.27 6.20
CA LEU A 26 -5.70 -10.74 7.55
C LEU A 26 -6.92 -11.13 8.41
N SER A 27 -8.12 -11.09 7.82
CA SER A 27 -9.37 -11.51 8.47
C SER A 27 -9.33 -13.01 8.80
N GLU A 28 -8.93 -13.86 7.83
CA GLU A 28 -8.72 -15.30 8.06
C GLU A 28 -7.69 -15.60 9.16
N ALA A 29 -6.75 -14.69 9.42
CA ALA A 29 -5.76 -14.81 10.49
C ALA A 29 -6.19 -14.20 11.82
N GLY A 30 -7.39 -13.62 11.92
CA GLY A 30 -7.98 -13.08 13.15
C GLY A 30 -7.54 -11.66 13.52
N ALA A 31 -7.02 -10.88 12.57
CA ALA A 31 -6.59 -9.50 12.84
C ALA A 31 -7.79 -8.55 13.02
N ASN A 32 -7.62 -7.54 13.86
CA ASN A 32 -8.47 -6.35 13.91
C ASN A 32 -8.06 -5.41 12.77
N ILE A 33 -8.92 -5.18 11.80
CA ILE A 33 -8.56 -4.49 10.56
C ILE A 33 -9.30 -3.16 10.44
N LEU A 34 -8.56 -2.10 10.08
CA LEU A 34 -9.13 -0.89 9.54
C LEU A 34 -8.76 -0.78 8.06
N ALA A 35 -9.78 -0.89 7.20
CA ALA A 35 -9.67 -0.79 5.75
C ALA A 35 -9.90 0.66 5.30
N SER A 36 -8.98 1.23 4.51
CA SER A 36 -9.09 2.61 4.02
C SER A 36 -8.91 2.72 2.51
N GLY A 37 -9.57 3.73 1.95
CA GLY A 37 -9.55 4.09 0.53
C GLY A 37 -10.45 5.26 0.23
N THR A 38 -10.52 5.67 -1.04
CA THR A 38 -11.30 6.83 -1.47
C THR A 38 -12.77 6.51 -1.79
N ARG A 39 -13.08 5.25 -2.13
CA ARG A 39 -14.42 4.82 -2.58
C ARG A 39 -15.19 4.19 -1.42
N ILE A 40 -16.06 4.99 -0.78
CA ILE A 40 -16.80 4.53 0.40
C ILE A 40 -17.70 3.33 0.09
N GLU A 41 -18.34 3.29 -1.08
CA GLU A 41 -19.23 2.21 -1.49
C GLU A 41 -18.49 0.87 -1.54
N LYS A 42 -17.23 0.89 -2.02
CA LYS A 42 -16.37 -0.31 -2.06
C LYS A 42 -15.86 -0.72 -0.68
N LEU A 43 -15.68 0.22 0.22
CA LEU A 43 -15.35 -0.09 1.61
C LEU A 43 -16.54 -0.70 2.35
N GLU A 44 -17.75 -0.22 2.09
CA GLU A 44 -18.98 -0.81 2.64
C GLU A 44 -19.23 -2.24 2.11
N GLU A 45 -18.93 -2.50 0.83
CA GLU A 45 -18.94 -3.88 0.28
C GLU A 45 -17.94 -4.78 1.02
N LEU A 46 -16.72 -4.28 1.28
CA LEU A 46 -15.72 -5.03 2.06
C LEU A 46 -16.24 -5.34 3.47
N LYS A 47 -16.84 -4.34 4.14
CA LYS A 47 -17.37 -4.50 5.48
C LYS A 47 -18.50 -5.55 5.56
N LYS A 48 -19.32 -5.66 4.50
CA LYS A 48 -20.33 -6.71 4.39
C LYS A 48 -19.75 -8.11 4.19
N ASN A 49 -18.62 -8.19 3.47
CA ASN A 49 -17.99 -9.47 3.12
C ASN A 49 -17.06 -10.01 4.22
N PHE A 50 -16.57 -9.14 5.09
CA PHE A 50 -15.63 -9.50 6.16
C PHE A 50 -16.13 -8.95 7.50
N GLU A 51 -16.63 -9.84 8.33
CA GLU A 51 -17.18 -9.46 9.65
C GLU A 51 -16.08 -8.85 10.54
N GLY A 52 -16.44 -7.83 11.31
CA GLY A 52 -15.57 -7.20 12.29
C GLY A 52 -14.58 -6.18 11.74
N ILE A 53 -14.45 -6.01 10.41
CA ILE A 53 -13.58 -4.97 9.89
C ILE A 53 -14.17 -3.58 10.09
N LYS A 54 -13.30 -2.61 10.37
CA LYS A 54 -13.62 -1.19 10.40
C LYS A 54 -13.24 -0.54 9.08
N ILE A 55 -13.95 0.51 8.70
CA ILE A 55 -13.68 1.24 7.47
C ILE A 55 -13.52 2.74 7.77
N LEU A 56 -12.59 3.38 7.08
CA LEU A 56 -12.41 4.83 7.15
C LEU A 56 -12.05 5.36 5.75
N LYS A 57 -12.96 6.19 5.20
CA LYS A 57 -12.69 6.86 3.93
C LYS A 57 -11.55 7.86 4.10
N PHE A 58 -10.51 7.73 3.30
CA PHE A 58 -9.41 8.67 3.27
C PHE A 58 -8.73 8.72 1.90
N ASP A 59 -8.37 9.93 1.47
CA ASP A 59 -7.58 10.17 0.27
C ASP A 59 -6.14 10.49 0.70
N ILE A 60 -5.22 9.57 0.40
CA ILE A 60 -3.81 9.70 0.76
C ILE A 60 -3.09 10.85 0.06
N SER A 61 -3.71 11.49 -0.96
CA SER A 61 -3.17 12.70 -1.58
C SER A 61 -3.22 13.93 -0.65
N GLN A 62 -4.06 13.88 0.39
CA GLN A 62 -4.17 14.93 1.42
C GLN A 62 -3.04 14.76 2.46
N SER A 63 -1.81 15.09 2.06
CA SER A 63 -0.60 14.86 2.85
C SER A 63 -0.62 15.52 4.23
N ASP A 64 -1.25 16.68 4.33
CA ASP A 64 -1.44 17.46 5.55
C ASP A 64 -2.37 16.78 6.57
N LYS A 65 -3.24 15.88 6.11
CA LYS A 65 -4.21 15.17 6.96
C LYS A 65 -3.80 13.74 7.33
N ILE A 66 -2.64 13.28 6.89
CA ILE A 66 -2.20 11.90 7.15
C ILE A 66 -1.98 11.64 8.65
N GLU A 67 -1.45 12.62 9.40
CA GLU A 67 -1.26 12.47 10.85
C GLU A 67 -2.61 12.28 11.55
N GLU A 68 -3.59 13.12 11.25
CA GLU A 68 -4.94 13.03 11.77
C GLU A 68 -5.62 11.71 11.40
N PHE A 69 -5.45 11.27 10.14
CA PHE A 69 -5.95 9.97 9.70
C PHE A 69 -5.37 8.81 10.53
N ILE A 70 -4.06 8.78 10.78
CA ILE A 70 -3.43 7.73 11.59
C ILE A 70 -3.92 7.78 13.05
N GLU A 71 -4.12 8.99 13.61
CA GLU A 71 -4.71 9.15 14.94
C GLU A 71 -6.12 8.53 15.01
N ASN A 72 -6.99 8.95 14.10
CA ASN A 72 -8.39 8.48 14.06
C ASN A 72 -8.46 6.97 13.80
N ALA A 73 -7.69 6.46 12.82
CA ALA A 73 -7.64 5.04 12.51
C ALA A 73 -7.15 4.17 13.68
N THR A 74 -6.14 4.67 14.41
CA THR A 74 -5.63 4.00 15.61
C THR A 74 -6.66 4.04 16.74
N GLY A 75 -7.37 5.16 16.92
CA GLY A 75 -8.47 5.30 17.88
C GLY A 75 -9.59 4.29 17.63
N GLU A 76 -10.01 4.17 16.37
CA GLU A 76 -11.00 3.17 15.94
C GLU A 76 -10.56 1.72 16.27
N LEU A 77 -9.27 1.44 16.22
CA LEU A 77 -8.71 0.12 16.54
C LEU A 77 -8.45 -0.10 18.06
N GLY A 78 -8.90 0.80 18.93
CA GLY A 78 -8.73 0.66 20.38
C GLY A 78 -7.45 1.29 20.93
N GLY A 79 -6.84 2.24 20.20
CA GLY A 79 -5.76 3.09 20.69
C GLY A 79 -4.34 2.55 20.45
N SER A 80 -4.17 1.34 19.90
CA SER A 80 -2.87 0.78 19.56
C SER A 80 -2.76 0.41 18.07
N LEU A 81 -1.54 0.38 17.54
CA LEU A 81 -1.25 0.02 16.15
C LEU A 81 -0.12 -1.00 16.10
N ASP A 82 -0.41 -2.22 15.65
CA ASP A 82 0.57 -3.30 15.48
C ASP A 82 1.13 -3.34 14.05
N GLY A 83 0.31 -3.01 13.06
CA GLY A 83 0.72 -3.08 11.66
C GLY A 83 0.08 -2.03 10.75
N ILE A 84 0.80 -1.68 9.68
CA ILE A 84 0.23 -0.93 8.55
C ILE A 84 0.68 -1.54 7.23
N ILE A 85 -0.25 -1.68 6.29
CA ILE A 85 0.03 -2.09 4.92
C ILE A 85 -0.26 -0.92 4.00
N ASN A 86 0.79 -0.28 3.50
CA ASN A 86 0.74 0.79 2.53
C ASN A 86 0.59 0.19 1.14
N ASN A 87 -0.66 -0.01 0.71
CA ASN A 87 -0.99 -0.60 -0.58
C ASN A 87 -1.60 0.40 -1.56
N ALA A 88 -2.10 1.54 -1.08
CA ALA A 88 -2.65 2.58 -1.95
C ALA A 88 -1.58 3.13 -2.90
N GLY A 89 -1.99 3.40 -4.14
CA GLY A 89 -1.13 4.00 -5.16
C GLY A 89 -1.85 4.12 -6.49
N ILE A 90 -1.28 4.94 -7.37
CA ILE A 90 -1.79 5.20 -8.72
C ILE A 90 -0.70 5.00 -9.76
N THR A 91 -1.11 4.81 -11.00
CA THR A 91 -0.29 5.01 -12.20
C THR A 91 -0.83 6.20 -13.00
N GLN A 92 0.05 6.90 -13.69
CA GLN A 92 -0.30 7.88 -14.71
C GLN A 92 0.78 7.81 -15.78
N ASP A 93 0.52 6.96 -16.77
CA ASP A 93 1.49 6.53 -17.74
C ASP A 93 1.56 7.53 -18.90
N ASN A 94 2.79 7.94 -19.26
CA ASN A 94 3.08 8.75 -20.44
C ASN A 94 4.55 8.56 -20.82
N LEU A 95 4.88 8.71 -22.12
CA LEU A 95 6.28 8.73 -22.54
C LEU A 95 7.03 9.89 -21.88
N ALA A 96 8.27 9.68 -21.47
CA ALA A 96 9.04 10.68 -20.72
C ALA A 96 9.09 12.06 -21.40
N ILE A 97 9.21 12.09 -22.73
CA ILE A 97 9.22 13.33 -23.51
C ILE A 97 7.86 14.09 -23.49
N ARG A 98 6.77 13.40 -23.16
CA ARG A 98 5.41 13.96 -23.11
C ARG A 98 4.88 14.10 -21.70
N MET A 99 5.55 13.49 -20.73
CA MET A 99 5.14 13.51 -19.31
C MET A 99 5.27 14.93 -18.77
N SER A 100 4.16 15.50 -18.35
CA SER A 100 4.18 16.81 -17.68
C SER A 100 4.74 16.72 -16.27
N LEU A 101 5.19 17.85 -15.74
CA LEU A 101 5.63 17.93 -14.34
C LEU A 101 4.49 17.57 -13.36
N ASP A 102 3.26 17.93 -13.68
CA ASP A 102 2.09 17.63 -12.87
C ASP A 102 1.81 16.11 -12.82
N GLU A 103 1.90 15.42 -13.97
CA GLU A 103 1.76 13.95 -14.02
C GLU A 103 2.85 13.25 -13.21
N TRP A 104 4.09 13.73 -13.32
CA TRP A 104 5.20 13.25 -12.52
C TRP A 104 4.94 13.47 -11.03
N GLN A 105 4.69 14.72 -10.63
CA GLN A 105 4.56 15.12 -9.24
C GLN A 105 3.38 14.43 -8.56
N LYS A 106 2.26 14.27 -9.28
CA LYS A 106 1.07 13.57 -8.76
C LYS A 106 1.39 12.12 -8.35
N VAL A 107 2.10 11.37 -9.21
CA VAL A 107 2.46 9.98 -8.90
C VAL A 107 3.48 9.92 -7.76
N ILE A 108 4.48 10.79 -7.75
CA ILE A 108 5.46 10.87 -6.65
C ILE A 108 4.76 11.21 -5.34
N ASN A 109 3.90 12.20 -5.32
CA ASN A 109 3.21 12.63 -4.09
C ASN A 109 2.29 11.53 -3.54
N ILE A 110 1.48 10.91 -4.40
CA ILE A 110 0.52 9.89 -3.96
C ILE A 110 1.21 8.58 -3.61
N ASN A 111 2.22 8.14 -4.36
CA ASN A 111 2.83 6.83 -4.11
C ASN A 111 3.95 6.91 -3.07
N LEU A 112 4.90 7.84 -3.23
CA LEU A 112 6.11 7.88 -2.41
C LEU A 112 5.96 8.77 -1.17
N THR A 113 5.55 10.02 -1.37
CA THR A 113 5.44 10.99 -0.27
C THR A 113 4.41 10.55 0.77
N SER A 114 3.22 10.12 0.33
CA SER A 114 2.20 9.64 1.28
C SER A 114 2.59 8.32 1.95
N THR A 115 3.28 7.40 1.27
CA THR A 115 3.80 6.17 1.92
C THR A 115 4.84 6.52 2.99
N PHE A 116 5.69 7.51 2.74
CA PHE A 116 6.62 8.02 3.76
C PHE A 116 5.86 8.58 4.97
N LEU A 117 4.89 9.46 4.75
CA LEU A 117 4.13 10.09 5.83
C LEU A 117 3.30 9.06 6.62
N MET A 118 2.64 8.13 5.94
CA MET A 118 1.94 7.01 6.57
C MET A 118 2.88 6.19 7.46
N SER A 119 4.06 5.85 6.94
CA SER A 119 5.07 5.10 7.70
C SER A 119 5.58 5.91 8.88
N LYS A 120 5.88 7.20 8.71
CA LYS A 120 6.35 8.11 9.77
C LYS A 120 5.36 8.17 10.93
N PHE A 121 4.09 8.41 10.66
CA PHE A 121 3.09 8.55 11.71
C PHE A 121 2.68 7.21 12.32
N ALA A 122 2.71 6.11 11.54
CA ALA A 122 2.57 4.76 12.08
C ALA A 122 3.72 4.41 13.05
N ILE A 123 4.97 4.70 12.66
CA ILE A 123 6.15 4.52 13.54
C ILE A 123 5.98 5.29 14.85
N LYS A 124 5.49 6.55 14.79
CA LYS A 124 5.23 7.35 16.00
C LYS A 124 4.26 6.65 16.98
N LYS A 125 3.26 5.92 16.46
CA LYS A 125 2.34 5.10 17.28
C LYS A 125 3.02 3.83 17.78
N MET A 126 3.72 3.11 16.91
CA MET A 126 4.40 1.85 17.21
C MET A 126 5.52 2.00 18.25
N LEU A 127 6.19 3.15 18.29
CA LEU A 127 7.21 3.46 19.30
C LEU A 127 6.63 3.43 20.72
N LYS A 128 5.37 3.84 20.92
CA LYS A 128 4.68 3.75 22.21
C LYS A 128 4.47 2.30 22.64
N ASN A 129 4.20 1.42 21.69
CA ASN A 129 3.98 -0.02 21.92
C ASN A 129 5.30 -0.82 21.92
N LYS A 130 6.44 -0.18 21.62
CA LYS A 130 7.77 -0.82 21.46
C LYS A 130 7.76 -2.02 20.50
N SER A 131 6.88 -2.01 19.52
CA SER A 131 6.73 -3.03 18.50
C SER A 131 5.90 -2.53 17.34
N GLY A 132 6.17 -2.99 16.11
CA GLY A 132 5.38 -2.68 14.93
C GLY A 132 5.85 -3.38 13.67
N LYS A 133 4.94 -3.47 12.69
CA LYS A 133 5.22 -4.05 11.37
C LYS A 133 4.70 -3.12 10.27
N ILE A 134 5.56 -2.73 9.35
CA ILE A 134 5.18 -1.95 8.18
C ILE A 134 5.47 -2.78 6.93
N VAL A 135 4.47 -2.92 6.07
CA VAL A 135 4.61 -3.55 4.76
C VAL A 135 4.23 -2.54 3.69
N ASN A 136 5.19 -2.21 2.84
CA ASN A 136 4.99 -1.30 1.71
C ASN A 136 4.83 -2.10 0.41
N ILE A 137 3.71 -1.94 -0.28
CA ILE A 137 3.48 -2.58 -1.57
C ILE A 137 4.14 -1.75 -2.66
N THR A 138 5.17 -2.33 -3.24
CA THR A 138 5.96 -1.75 -4.33
C THR A 138 5.55 -2.35 -5.69
N SER A 139 6.47 -2.61 -6.57
CA SER A 139 6.25 -3.30 -7.84
C SER A 139 7.58 -3.81 -8.39
N VAL A 140 7.55 -4.90 -9.15
CA VAL A 140 8.73 -5.36 -9.91
C VAL A 140 9.27 -4.29 -10.85
N VAL A 141 8.40 -3.42 -11.41
CA VAL A 141 8.85 -2.34 -12.31
C VAL A 141 9.71 -1.29 -11.59
N GLY A 142 9.64 -1.19 -10.27
CA GLY A 142 10.58 -0.39 -9.48
C GLY A 142 12.02 -0.89 -9.55
N HIS A 143 12.23 -2.14 -9.97
CA HIS A 143 13.56 -2.76 -10.16
C HIS A 143 13.96 -2.83 -11.64
N THR A 144 12.99 -3.03 -12.55
CA THR A 144 13.25 -3.29 -13.97
C THR A 144 13.04 -2.09 -14.88
N GLY A 145 12.29 -1.09 -14.44
CA GLY A 145 11.74 -0.07 -15.33
C GLY A 145 10.55 -0.59 -16.15
N ASN A 146 9.78 0.32 -16.73
CA ASN A 146 8.74 0.02 -17.70
C ASN A 146 8.50 1.23 -18.62
N LEU A 147 8.21 0.96 -19.88
CA LEU A 147 7.93 2.00 -20.87
C LEU A 147 6.73 2.86 -20.44
N GLY A 148 6.87 4.18 -20.51
CA GLY A 148 5.82 5.13 -20.15
C GLY A 148 5.58 5.29 -18.65
N GLN A 149 6.35 4.67 -17.79
CA GLN A 149 6.14 4.67 -16.34
C GLN A 149 7.33 5.24 -15.54
N ALA A 150 8.01 6.25 -16.07
CA ALA A 150 9.17 6.84 -15.40
C ALA A 150 8.82 7.33 -13.96
N ASN A 151 7.68 8.02 -13.80
CA ASN A 151 7.15 8.49 -12.51
C ASN A 151 6.80 7.33 -11.56
N TYR A 152 6.05 6.34 -12.05
CA TYR A 152 5.63 5.18 -11.26
C TYR A 152 6.82 4.35 -10.81
N THR A 153 7.74 4.03 -11.75
CA THR A 153 8.98 3.30 -11.49
C THR A 153 9.83 4.02 -10.43
N ALA A 154 10.05 5.33 -10.60
CA ALA A 154 10.78 6.14 -9.63
C ALA A 154 10.12 6.10 -8.25
N SER A 155 8.78 6.22 -8.18
CA SER A 155 8.04 6.16 -6.92
C SER A 155 8.22 4.81 -6.22
N LYS A 156 8.11 3.69 -6.96
CA LYS A 156 8.22 2.34 -6.40
C LYS A 156 9.64 1.96 -6.00
N ALA A 157 10.65 2.38 -6.76
CA ALA A 157 12.07 2.27 -6.39
C ALA A 157 12.37 3.12 -5.13
N GLY A 158 11.87 4.35 -5.09
CA GLY A 158 12.01 5.24 -3.92
C GLY A 158 11.43 4.65 -2.64
N ILE A 159 10.27 3.98 -2.71
CA ILE A 159 9.69 3.28 -1.56
C ILE A 159 10.64 2.19 -1.04
N VAL A 160 11.28 1.42 -1.93
CA VAL A 160 12.24 0.38 -1.52
C VAL A 160 13.43 0.98 -0.79
N ALA A 161 14.04 2.04 -1.35
CA ALA A 161 15.18 2.71 -0.74
C ALA A 161 14.82 3.35 0.61
N MET A 162 13.70 4.07 0.67
CA MET A 162 13.16 4.67 1.89
C MET A 162 12.90 3.59 2.97
N SER A 163 12.29 2.47 2.59
CA SER A 163 11.98 1.40 3.54
C SER A 163 13.23 0.80 4.17
N LYS A 164 14.32 0.66 3.41
CA LYS A 164 15.62 0.20 3.93
C LYS A 164 16.19 1.17 4.97
N SER A 165 16.14 2.48 4.70
CA SER A 165 16.57 3.51 5.66
C SER A 165 15.76 3.44 6.94
N LEU A 166 14.43 3.46 6.85
CA LEU A 166 13.56 3.37 8.01
C LEU A 166 13.75 2.05 8.78
N ALA A 167 13.96 0.93 8.09
CA ALA A 167 14.23 -0.35 8.74
C ALA A 167 15.51 -0.29 9.58
N THR A 168 16.56 0.34 9.06
CA THR A 168 17.83 0.53 9.79
C THR A 168 17.65 1.43 11.02
N GLU A 169 16.89 2.52 10.89
CA GLU A 169 16.63 3.48 11.99
C GLU A 169 15.85 2.84 13.15
N TYR A 170 14.88 1.97 12.84
CA TYR A 170 13.89 1.50 13.82
C TYR A 170 14.02 0.02 14.19
N ALA A 171 14.97 -0.73 13.65
CA ALA A 171 15.19 -2.15 13.97
C ALA A 171 15.36 -2.39 15.48
N LYS A 172 16.18 -1.57 16.16
CA LYS A 172 16.42 -1.66 17.61
C LYS A 172 15.19 -1.33 18.47
N LYS A 173 14.14 -0.79 17.85
CA LYS A 173 12.85 -0.49 18.50
C LYS A 173 11.81 -1.59 18.24
N ASN A 174 12.24 -2.75 17.68
CA ASN A 174 11.36 -3.84 17.30
C ASN A 174 10.27 -3.44 16.28
N ILE A 175 10.59 -2.48 15.41
CA ILE A 175 9.73 -2.09 14.30
C ILE A 175 10.37 -2.61 13.02
N ASN A 176 9.69 -3.57 12.35
CA ASN A 176 10.16 -4.15 11.11
C ASN A 176 9.47 -3.50 9.91
N ILE A 177 10.24 -3.11 8.91
CA ILE A 177 9.74 -2.45 7.72
C ILE A 177 10.21 -3.23 6.51
N ASN A 178 9.25 -3.75 5.74
CA ASN A 178 9.50 -4.59 4.58
C ASN A 178 8.74 -4.10 3.35
N CYS A 179 9.21 -4.52 2.18
CA CYS A 179 8.56 -4.29 0.91
C CYS A 179 8.12 -5.62 0.29
N ILE A 180 6.96 -5.59 -0.38
CA ILE A 180 6.53 -6.63 -1.29
C ILE A 180 6.46 -6.02 -2.68
N SER A 181 7.13 -6.63 -3.66
CA SER A 181 7.17 -6.19 -5.05
C SER A 181 6.34 -7.15 -5.91
N PRO A 182 5.03 -6.96 -6.04
CA PRO A 182 4.21 -7.79 -6.91
C PRO A 182 4.67 -7.69 -8.36
N GLY A 183 4.59 -8.80 -9.07
CA GLY A 183 4.71 -8.83 -10.52
C GLY A 183 3.38 -8.47 -11.19
N PHE A 184 3.06 -9.16 -12.29
CA PHE A 184 1.80 -8.95 -12.99
C PHE A 184 0.68 -9.72 -12.28
N ILE A 185 -0.12 -9.00 -11.50
CA ILE A 185 -1.25 -9.56 -10.74
C ILE A 185 -2.56 -9.28 -11.48
N LYS A 186 -3.36 -10.32 -11.73
CA LYS A 186 -4.68 -10.17 -12.34
C LYS A 186 -5.64 -9.41 -11.40
N THR A 187 -6.06 -8.24 -11.82
CA THR A 187 -6.96 -7.34 -11.08
C THR A 187 -7.80 -6.55 -12.07
N ALA A 188 -8.88 -5.90 -11.60
CA ALA A 188 -9.68 -5.00 -12.43
C ALA A 188 -8.87 -3.87 -13.11
N MET A 189 -7.69 -3.54 -12.59
CA MET A 189 -6.78 -2.58 -13.22
C MET A 189 -6.05 -3.20 -14.41
N THR A 190 -5.52 -4.40 -14.25
CA THR A 190 -4.78 -5.12 -15.29
C THR A 190 -5.69 -5.76 -16.34
N ASP A 191 -6.96 -6.02 -15.99
CA ASP A 191 -7.96 -6.55 -16.93
C ASP A 191 -8.28 -5.56 -18.07
N LYS A 192 -8.05 -4.26 -17.85
CA LYS A 192 -8.24 -3.20 -18.85
C LYS A 192 -7.11 -3.12 -19.89
N ILE A 193 -6.01 -3.82 -19.69
CA ILE A 193 -4.89 -3.86 -20.60
C ILE A 193 -5.29 -4.73 -21.82
N ASP A 194 -4.99 -4.25 -23.04
CA ASP A 194 -5.19 -5.01 -24.26
C ASP A 194 -4.50 -6.38 -24.21
N ASP A 195 -5.16 -7.41 -24.73
CA ASP A 195 -4.66 -8.79 -24.60
C ASP A 195 -3.32 -9.01 -25.28
N LYS A 196 -3.03 -8.33 -26.41
CA LYS A 196 -1.71 -8.36 -27.04
C LYS A 196 -0.61 -7.85 -26.12
N PHE A 197 -0.88 -6.79 -25.35
CA PHE A 197 0.08 -6.28 -24.37
C PHE A 197 0.23 -7.23 -23.18
N LYS A 198 -0.86 -7.88 -22.75
CA LYS A 198 -0.80 -8.92 -21.71
C LYS A 198 0.10 -10.08 -22.13
N GLU A 199 -0.03 -10.57 -23.37
CA GLU A 199 0.82 -11.62 -23.91
C GLU A 199 2.31 -11.22 -23.90
N VAL A 200 2.62 -10.00 -24.31
CA VAL A 200 4.00 -9.47 -24.25
C VAL A 200 4.53 -9.40 -22.82
N ILE A 201 3.70 -9.00 -21.85
CA ILE A 201 4.10 -8.97 -20.43
C ILE A 201 4.36 -10.39 -19.94
N ILE A 202 3.42 -11.32 -20.22
CA ILE A 202 3.51 -12.71 -19.77
C ILE A 202 4.73 -13.41 -20.39
N SER A 203 5.05 -13.15 -21.67
CA SER A 203 6.23 -13.74 -22.31
C SER A 203 7.57 -13.34 -21.68
N LYS A 204 7.60 -12.21 -20.98
CA LYS A 204 8.79 -11.76 -20.22
C LYS A 204 8.90 -12.39 -18.83
N ILE A 205 7.85 -13.07 -18.36
CA ILE A 205 7.87 -13.77 -17.07
C ILE A 205 8.44 -15.16 -17.29
N PRO A 206 9.54 -15.56 -16.62
CA PRO A 206 10.17 -16.86 -16.86
C PRO A 206 9.24 -18.06 -16.68
N SER A 207 8.26 -17.96 -15.78
CA SER A 207 7.25 -19.02 -15.56
C SER A 207 6.07 -18.98 -16.54
N ALA A 208 6.02 -18.00 -17.45
CA ALA A 208 4.95 -17.79 -18.43
C ALA A 208 3.52 -17.71 -17.83
N ARG A 209 3.38 -17.25 -16.62
CA ARG A 209 2.11 -17.15 -15.90
C ARG A 209 2.11 -16.00 -14.91
#